data_07c5cddfd8bef29ec8d687d73370821d
#
_entry.id   07c5cddfd8bef29ec8d687d73370821d
#
_cell.length_a   1.000
_cell.length_b   1.000
_cell.length_c   1.000
_cell.angle_alpha   90.00
_cell.angle_beta   90.00
_cell.angle_gamma   90.00
#
_symmetry.space_group_name_H-M   'P 1'
#
loop_
_entity.id
_entity.type
_entity.pdbx_description
1 polymer ?
#
loop_
_entity_poly.entity_id
_entity_poly.type
_entity_poly.pdbx_seq_one_letter_code
_entity_poly.pdbx_strand_id
1 'polypeptide(L)'
;MDNKEFRSYAHEFVDWMADYLEQVEKLPVKAQVEPGDIYRQIPDKAPVKGESMAEIFIDFMNIILPGMTHWQSPNFFAYFPANSSYPSLLAEMLTATLGAQCMKWETSPAAAELEEKMMEWLKEMTGLPKHFQGVIQDSASTATLVAILNAREKLSEFQVNEKGMKWFDNFRVYCSTETHSSIEKAVKIAGIGSQNLVKVGVDDRHSLDPRLLKQAIEADLKVGNKAVCVVATLGTTGVTAIDPLAEIAKICSRHGIWLHVDAAFAGSALILPEFRWMIKGVEYADSFVFNPHKWLFTNFDCSAFYVKDKYSLIRTLQVLPEYLRTADQGKVNDYCDWSVPLGRRFRALKLWFVLRNFGTEALQEKLRDHIRMARSLAELIGQEEEFELMAPVTMNLVCFRYKPKDVEDENELNRINEALLKKINDSGKIFLTHTKINGKYVLRMVIGQTNVEQKHVDNAWALVQSSKLDISHW
;
A
#
# COMPACT_ATOMS: atom_id res chain seq x y z
N MET A 1 26.16 -7.41 -26.72
CA MET A 1 25.52 -6.11 -27.08
C MET A 1 26.53 -5.02 -26.90
N ASP A 2 26.80 -4.25 -27.95
CA ASP A 2 27.65 -3.06 -27.87
C ASP A 2 26.83 -1.78 -27.57
N ASN A 3 27.47 -0.63 -27.44
CA ASN A 3 26.80 0.64 -27.12
C ASN A 3 25.87 1.13 -28.25
N LYS A 4 26.14 0.78 -29.51
CA LYS A 4 25.30 1.17 -30.66
C LYS A 4 24.03 0.33 -30.67
N GLU A 5 24.16 -0.97 -30.45
CA GLU A 5 23.04 -1.90 -30.32
C GLU A 5 22.15 -1.54 -29.11
N PHE A 6 22.79 -1.28 -27.95
CA PHE A 6 22.07 -0.83 -26.75
C PHE A 6 21.24 0.43 -27.03
N ARG A 7 21.83 1.43 -27.71
CA ARG A 7 21.10 2.67 -28.06
C ARG A 7 19.91 2.39 -28.96
N SER A 8 20.08 1.52 -29.98
CA SER A 8 19.00 1.16 -30.90
C SER A 8 17.81 0.53 -30.16
N TYR A 9 18.06 -0.51 -29.38
CA TYR A 9 17.02 -1.17 -28.60
C TYR A 9 16.41 -0.28 -27.53
N ALA A 10 17.20 0.59 -26.90
CA ALA A 10 16.66 1.52 -25.91
C ALA A 10 15.64 2.49 -26.50
N HIS A 11 15.86 3.00 -27.72
CA HIS A 11 14.88 3.80 -28.44
C HIS A 11 13.63 3.00 -28.77
N GLU A 12 13.77 1.79 -29.32
CA GLU A 12 12.65 0.90 -29.63
C GLU A 12 11.81 0.56 -28.38
N PHE A 13 12.47 0.30 -27.25
CA PHE A 13 11.76 -0.01 -26.00
C PHE A 13 11.06 1.22 -25.41
N VAL A 14 11.61 2.42 -25.56
CA VAL A 14 10.94 3.65 -25.12
C VAL A 14 9.70 3.91 -25.97
N ASP A 15 9.79 3.73 -27.30
CA ASP A 15 8.64 3.87 -28.20
C ASP A 15 7.56 2.84 -27.83
N TRP A 16 7.94 1.57 -27.65
CA TRP A 16 7.01 0.54 -27.20
C TRP A 16 6.36 0.86 -25.84
N MET A 17 7.13 1.35 -24.85
CA MET A 17 6.58 1.74 -23.55
C MET A 17 5.56 2.87 -23.66
N ALA A 18 5.80 3.85 -24.53
CA ALA A 18 4.88 4.94 -24.77
C ALA A 18 3.57 4.43 -25.41
N ASP A 19 3.69 3.61 -26.47
CA ASP A 19 2.56 2.99 -27.17
C ASP A 19 1.74 2.08 -26.23
N TYR A 20 2.42 1.28 -25.40
CA TYR A 20 1.75 0.44 -24.40
C TYR A 20 0.91 1.27 -23.43
N LEU A 21 1.46 2.35 -22.89
CA LEU A 21 0.74 3.19 -21.92
C LEU A 21 -0.42 3.97 -22.55
N GLU A 22 -0.31 4.34 -23.82
CA GLU A 22 -1.40 4.95 -24.58
C GLU A 22 -2.53 3.96 -24.88
N GLN A 23 -2.19 2.69 -25.10
CA GLN A 23 -3.13 1.66 -25.55
C GLN A 23 -3.59 0.69 -24.45
N VAL A 24 -3.05 0.80 -23.23
CA VAL A 24 -3.31 -0.16 -22.15
C VAL A 24 -4.79 -0.28 -21.79
N GLU A 25 -5.60 0.74 -22.03
CA GLU A 25 -7.07 0.68 -21.81
C GLU A 25 -7.80 -0.28 -22.76
N LYS A 26 -7.18 -0.65 -23.91
CA LYS A 26 -7.74 -1.59 -24.91
C LYS A 26 -7.39 -3.04 -24.60
N LEU A 27 -6.42 -3.28 -23.72
CA LEU A 27 -6.01 -4.62 -23.34
C LEU A 27 -6.94 -5.18 -22.24
N PRO A 28 -7.11 -6.52 -22.16
CA PRO A 28 -7.82 -7.13 -21.05
C PRO A 28 -7.18 -6.74 -19.73
N VAL A 29 -7.94 -6.14 -18.82
CA VAL A 29 -7.36 -5.62 -17.55
C VAL A 29 -6.78 -6.75 -16.71
N LYS A 30 -7.53 -7.85 -16.55
CA LYS A 30 -7.09 -9.07 -15.89
C LYS A 30 -6.54 -10.04 -16.93
N ALA A 31 -5.40 -10.65 -16.64
CA ALA A 31 -4.83 -11.71 -17.48
C ALA A 31 -5.86 -12.83 -17.75
N GLN A 32 -5.93 -13.29 -19.00
CA GLN A 32 -6.87 -14.31 -19.48
C GLN A 32 -6.15 -15.64 -19.72
N VAL A 33 -5.36 -16.07 -18.72
CA VAL A 33 -4.54 -17.29 -18.78
C VAL A 33 -4.89 -18.22 -17.61
N GLU A 34 -4.71 -19.52 -17.83
CA GLU A 34 -4.87 -20.53 -16.80
C GLU A 34 -3.52 -20.84 -16.10
N PRO A 35 -3.54 -21.36 -14.86
CA PRO A 35 -2.32 -21.76 -14.17
C PRO A 35 -1.46 -22.70 -14.99
N GLY A 36 -0.20 -22.32 -15.22
CA GLY A 36 0.77 -23.09 -15.98
C GLY A 36 0.90 -22.73 -17.47
N ASP A 37 0.00 -21.90 -18.02
CA ASP A 37 0.07 -21.52 -19.43
C ASP A 37 1.37 -20.82 -19.80
N ILE A 38 1.79 -19.88 -18.98
CA ILE A 38 3.06 -19.15 -19.19
C ILE A 38 4.25 -20.10 -18.94
N TYR A 39 4.20 -20.87 -17.83
CA TYR A 39 5.28 -21.79 -17.46
C TYR A 39 5.61 -22.78 -18.59
N ARG A 40 4.60 -23.36 -19.24
CA ARG A 40 4.77 -24.32 -20.34
C ARG A 40 5.36 -23.73 -21.61
N GLN A 41 5.29 -22.41 -21.79
CA GLN A 41 5.83 -21.72 -22.97
C GLN A 41 7.29 -21.31 -22.78
N ILE A 42 7.78 -21.23 -21.52
CA ILE A 42 9.17 -20.93 -21.23
C ILE A 42 10.00 -22.22 -21.40
N PRO A 43 11.16 -22.17 -22.07
CA PRO A 43 12.02 -23.36 -22.25
C PRO A 43 12.41 -24.02 -20.93
N ASP A 44 12.42 -25.35 -20.89
CA ASP A 44 12.78 -26.14 -19.69
C ASP A 44 14.19 -25.90 -19.19
N LYS A 45 15.10 -25.47 -20.06
CA LYS A 45 16.52 -25.28 -19.74
C LYS A 45 16.96 -23.86 -20.11
N ALA A 46 17.83 -23.29 -19.28
CA ALA A 46 18.48 -22.03 -19.60
C ALA A 46 19.24 -22.13 -20.95
N PRO A 47 19.25 -21.07 -21.76
CA PRO A 47 19.94 -21.06 -23.03
C PRO A 47 21.45 -21.25 -22.82
N VAL A 48 22.07 -22.16 -23.61
CA VAL A 48 23.52 -22.42 -23.57
C VAL A 48 24.29 -21.33 -24.32
N LYS A 49 23.68 -20.75 -25.34
CA LYS A 49 24.20 -19.60 -26.09
C LYS A 49 23.30 -18.41 -25.90
N GLY A 50 23.90 -17.22 -25.89
CA GLY A 50 23.11 -15.99 -25.84
C GLY A 50 22.22 -15.84 -27.07
N GLU A 51 21.06 -15.27 -26.86
CA GLU A 51 20.04 -14.97 -27.87
C GLU A 51 20.06 -13.48 -28.22
N SER A 52 19.52 -13.11 -29.36
CA SER A 52 19.42 -11.68 -29.74
C SER A 52 18.36 -10.97 -28.90
N MET A 53 18.55 -9.66 -28.67
CA MET A 53 17.54 -8.86 -27.95
C MET A 53 16.20 -8.82 -28.68
N ALA A 54 16.20 -8.90 -30.00
CA ALA A 54 14.99 -8.97 -30.81
C ALA A 54 14.18 -10.25 -30.52
N GLU A 55 14.84 -11.41 -30.44
CA GLU A 55 14.20 -12.70 -30.11
C GLU A 55 13.62 -12.64 -28.68
N ILE A 56 14.40 -12.17 -27.71
CA ILE A 56 13.96 -12.00 -26.30
C ILE A 56 12.74 -11.08 -26.22
N PHE A 57 12.72 -9.99 -27.01
CA PHE A 57 11.61 -9.06 -27.00
C PHE A 57 10.34 -9.64 -27.67
N ILE A 58 10.51 -10.47 -28.72
CA ILE A 58 9.41 -11.21 -29.31
C ILE A 58 8.79 -12.17 -28.29
N ASP A 59 9.61 -12.89 -27.53
CA ASP A 59 9.13 -13.79 -26.47
C ASP A 59 8.44 -13.02 -25.34
N PHE A 60 8.97 -11.87 -24.97
CA PHE A 60 8.27 -10.98 -24.03
C PHE A 60 6.88 -10.62 -24.52
N MET A 61 6.73 -10.23 -25.79
CA MET A 61 5.44 -9.84 -26.39
C MET A 61 4.47 -11.02 -26.51
N ASN A 62 4.95 -12.21 -26.83
CA ASN A 62 4.11 -13.35 -27.14
C ASN A 62 3.83 -14.24 -25.93
N ILE A 63 4.74 -14.30 -24.96
CA ILE A 63 4.65 -15.20 -23.80
C ILE A 63 4.32 -14.42 -22.53
N ILE A 64 5.09 -13.37 -22.22
CA ILE A 64 5.01 -12.69 -20.94
C ILE A 64 3.84 -11.69 -20.89
N LEU A 65 3.75 -10.82 -21.88
CA LEU A 65 2.75 -9.74 -21.92
C LEU A 65 1.29 -10.25 -21.87
N PRO A 66 0.90 -11.33 -22.56
CA PRO A 66 -0.46 -11.86 -22.48
C PRO A 66 -0.83 -12.42 -21.09
N GLY A 67 0.18 -12.81 -20.30
CA GLY A 67 0.00 -13.27 -18.92
C GLY A 67 -0.03 -12.15 -17.87
N MET A 68 0.13 -10.90 -18.27
CA MET A 68 0.13 -9.76 -17.36
C MET A 68 -1.28 -9.26 -17.05
N THR A 69 -1.55 -9.00 -15.76
CA THR A 69 -2.67 -8.15 -15.36
C THR A 69 -2.22 -6.71 -15.45
N HIS A 70 -2.95 -5.89 -16.20
CA HIS A 70 -2.53 -4.53 -16.55
C HIS A 70 -2.92 -3.52 -15.45
N TRP A 71 -2.07 -3.43 -14.42
CA TRP A 71 -2.25 -2.53 -13.26
C TRP A 71 -2.30 -1.05 -13.63
N GLN A 72 -1.78 -0.65 -14.80
CA GLN A 72 -1.81 0.73 -15.27
C GLN A 72 -3.06 1.05 -16.14
N SER A 73 -3.93 0.07 -16.37
CA SER A 73 -5.19 0.31 -17.07
C SER A 73 -6.09 1.24 -16.24
N PRO A 74 -6.70 2.29 -16.86
CA PRO A 74 -7.68 3.13 -16.18
C PRO A 74 -8.94 2.35 -15.76
N ASN A 75 -9.13 1.15 -16.28
CA ASN A 75 -10.21 0.22 -15.96
C ASN A 75 -9.84 -0.79 -14.83
N PHE A 76 -8.67 -0.64 -14.23
CA PHE A 76 -8.26 -1.43 -13.07
C PHE A 76 -8.79 -0.78 -11.79
N PHE A 77 -9.88 -1.30 -11.24
CA PHE A 77 -10.53 -0.82 -10.02
C PHE A 77 -10.37 -1.78 -8.84
N ALA A 78 -9.49 -2.79 -8.98
CA ALA A 78 -9.25 -3.82 -7.98
C ALA A 78 -8.24 -3.36 -6.91
N TYR A 79 -8.26 -3.98 -5.74
CA TYR A 79 -7.33 -3.75 -4.62
C TYR A 79 -7.21 -2.28 -4.21
N PHE A 80 -5.97 -1.80 -4.01
CA PHE A 80 -5.55 -0.40 -4.11
C PHE A 80 -4.54 -0.29 -5.24
N PRO A 81 -4.48 0.84 -5.95
CA PRO A 81 -3.61 0.97 -7.11
C PRO A 81 -2.13 0.79 -6.74
N ALA A 82 -1.35 0.24 -7.67
CA ALA A 82 0.10 0.36 -7.74
C ALA A 82 0.40 1.31 -8.89
N ASN A 83 0.25 2.59 -8.63
CA ASN A 83 0.31 3.63 -9.65
C ASN A 83 1.70 3.77 -10.28
N SER A 84 1.71 4.30 -11.49
CA SER A 84 2.90 4.78 -12.18
C SER A 84 2.57 6.09 -12.89
N SER A 85 3.59 6.82 -13.30
CA SER A 85 3.46 8.04 -14.11
C SER A 85 4.70 8.23 -14.97
N TYR A 86 4.60 8.98 -16.06
CA TYR A 86 5.74 9.22 -16.95
C TYR A 86 6.99 9.73 -16.22
N PRO A 87 6.92 10.76 -15.34
CA PRO A 87 8.10 11.21 -14.61
C PRO A 87 8.69 10.12 -13.70
N SER A 88 7.85 9.29 -13.11
CA SER A 88 8.25 8.18 -12.26
C SER A 88 9.02 7.11 -13.04
N LEU A 89 8.55 6.74 -14.24
CA LEU A 89 9.19 5.77 -15.14
C LEU A 89 10.55 6.28 -15.63
N LEU A 90 10.63 7.53 -16.08
CA LEU A 90 11.90 8.13 -16.52
C LEU A 90 12.95 8.13 -15.40
N ALA A 91 12.54 8.45 -14.18
CA ALA A 91 13.43 8.39 -13.01
C ALA A 91 13.89 6.96 -12.68
N GLU A 92 13.03 5.95 -12.87
CA GLU A 92 13.39 4.56 -12.66
C GLU A 92 14.40 4.05 -13.70
N MET A 93 14.26 4.47 -14.96
CA MET A 93 15.26 4.20 -16.00
C MET A 93 16.64 4.79 -15.63
N LEU A 94 16.66 6.01 -15.13
CA LEU A 94 17.91 6.64 -14.65
C LEU A 94 18.47 5.90 -13.43
N THR A 95 17.61 5.48 -12.50
CA THR A 95 18.00 4.70 -11.31
C THR A 95 18.67 3.39 -11.72
N ALA A 96 18.11 2.67 -12.68
CA ALA A 96 18.67 1.43 -13.20
C ALA A 96 20.01 1.68 -13.92
N THR A 97 20.11 2.76 -14.69
CA THR A 97 21.32 3.14 -15.42
C THR A 97 22.49 3.49 -14.48
N LEU A 98 22.19 4.23 -13.40
CA LEU A 98 23.20 4.64 -12.42
C LEU A 98 23.72 3.45 -11.60
N GLY A 99 22.91 2.40 -11.40
CA GLY A 99 23.25 1.28 -10.53
C GLY A 99 23.56 1.68 -9.09
N ALA A 100 22.97 2.78 -8.62
CA ALA A 100 23.30 3.40 -7.34
C ALA A 100 22.96 2.50 -6.16
N GLN A 101 23.91 2.33 -5.23
CA GLN A 101 23.71 1.65 -3.96
C GLN A 101 23.54 2.68 -2.83
N CYS A 102 22.30 2.84 -2.36
CA CYS A 102 21.89 3.92 -1.45
C CYS A 102 21.86 3.51 0.02
N MET A 103 22.76 2.62 0.43
CA MET A 103 22.80 2.11 1.81
C MET A 103 23.34 3.14 2.80
N LYS A 104 24.41 3.85 2.43
CA LYS A 104 25.11 4.82 3.26
C LYS A 104 25.30 6.13 2.51
N TRP A 105 25.52 7.20 3.25
CA TRP A 105 25.83 8.49 2.64
C TRP A 105 27.07 8.42 1.76
N GLU A 106 28.14 7.79 2.23
CA GLU A 106 29.40 7.64 1.50
C GLU A 106 29.25 6.91 0.15
N THR A 107 28.37 5.93 0.08
CA THR A 107 28.15 5.16 -1.17
C THR A 107 27.31 5.90 -2.20
N SER A 108 26.49 6.86 -1.79
CA SER A 108 25.64 7.69 -2.65
C SER A 108 25.18 8.95 -1.90
N PRO A 109 26.04 9.97 -1.73
CA PRO A 109 25.68 11.17 -0.98
C PRO A 109 24.43 11.86 -1.48
N ALA A 110 24.33 12.06 -2.79
CA ALA A 110 23.17 12.69 -3.41
C ALA A 110 21.88 11.92 -3.17
N ALA A 111 21.94 10.57 -3.12
CA ALA A 111 20.76 9.75 -2.87
C ALA A 111 20.32 9.86 -1.42
N ALA A 112 21.24 9.84 -0.46
CA ALA A 112 20.95 9.99 0.97
C ALA A 112 20.32 11.35 1.27
N GLU A 113 20.93 12.44 0.78
CA GLU A 113 20.43 13.80 1.01
C GLU A 113 19.11 14.06 0.27
N LEU A 114 18.92 13.50 -0.93
CA LEU A 114 17.66 13.59 -1.63
C LEU A 114 16.53 12.83 -0.89
N GLU A 115 16.83 11.66 -0.32
CA GLU A 115 15.85 10.93 0.47
C GLU A 115 15.42 11.72 1.71
N GLU A 116 16.38 12.30 2.44
CA GLU A 116 16.09 13.17 3.58
C GLU A 116 15.19 14.34 3.18
N LYS A 117 15.52 15.01 2.08
CA LYS A 117 14.74 16.14 1.56
C LYS A 117 13.34 15.73 1.11
N MET A 118 13.18 14.58 0.47
CA MET A 118 11.86 14.07 0.08
C MET A 118 10.99 13.75 1.29
N MET A 119 11.58 13.19 2.35
CA MET A 119 10.85 12.91 3.59
C MET A 119 10.43 14.21 4.31
N GLU A 120 11.25 15.25 4.27
CA GLU A 120 10.86 16.59 4.76
C GLU A 120 9.68 17.16 3.96
N TRP A 121 9.75 17.13 2.63
CA TRP A 121 8.66 17.64 1.77
C TRP A 121 7.35 16.90 2.00
N LEU A 122 7.38 15.57 2.01
CA LEU A 122 6.18 14.77 2.27
C LEU A 122 5.60 15.05 3.66
N LYS A 123 6.45 15.22 4.69
CA LYS A 123 6.02 15.57 6.04
C LYS A 123 5.28 16.90 6.08
N GLU A 124 5.79 17.92 5.39
CA GLU A 124 5.14 19.23 5.28
C GLU A 124 3.84 19.15 4.46
N MET A 125 3.87 18.50 3.30
CA MET A 125 2.71 18.34 2.42
C MET A 125 1.55 17.62 3.12
N THR A 126 1.83 16.64 3.97
CA THR A 126 0.82 15.85 4.69
C THR A 126 0.42 16.43 6.03
N GLY A 127 1.11 17.48 6.50
CA GLY A 127 0.83 18.10 7.81
C GLY A 127 1.27 17.25 9.01
N LEU A 128 2.22 16.34 8.83
CA LEU A 128 2.78 15.55 9.91
C LEU A 128 3.65 16.40 10.85
N PRO A 129 3.76 16.05 12.13
CA PRO A 129 4.54 16.79 13.12
C PRO A 129 6.01 16.95 12.74
N LYS A 130 6.60 18.10 13.05
CA LYS A 130 8.00 18.43 12.71
C LYS A 130 9.02 17.47 13.32
N HIS A 131 8.71 16.87 14.48
CA HIS A 131 9.62 15.95 15.17
C HIS A 131 9.74 14.58 14.49
N PHE A 132 8.85 14.22 13.59
CA PHE A 132 8.98 12.98 12.82
C PHE A 132 10.16 13.04 11.86
N GLN A 133 10.93 11.95 11.85
CA GLN A 133 12.04 11.72 10.92
C GLN A 133 11.72 10.53 10.04
N GLY A 134 12.01 10.64 8.75
CA GLY A 134 11.52 9.70 7.77
C GLY A 134 12.61 8.94 7.03
N VAL A 135 12.24 7.76 6.54
CA VAL A 135 13.00 6.89 5.64
C VAL A 135 12.07 6.26 4.61
N ILE A 136 12.55 6.05 3.40
CA ILE A 136 11.77 5.34 2.37
C ILE A 136 12.00 3.83 2.51
N GLN A 137 10.97 3.09 2.87
CA GLN A 137 10.93 1.63 2.87
C GLN A 137 10.40 1.08 1.53
N ASP A 138 10.51 -0.22 1.29
CA ASP A 138 9.92 -0.90 0.13
C ASP A 138 8.39 -1.00 0.22
N SER A 139 7.85 -1.24 1.41
CA SER A 139 6.43 -1.42 1.63
C SER A 139 5.99 -1.01 3.03
N ALA A 140 4.69 -0.70 3.18
CA ALA A 140 4.10 -0.53 4.51
C ALA A 140 4.19 -1.81 5.35
N SER A 141 4.25 -2.99 4.73
CA SER A 141 4.46 -4.25 5.46
C SER A 141 5.81 -4.29 6.16
N THR A 142 6.88 -3.89 5.47
CA THR A 142 8.22 -3.77 6.08
C THR A 142 8.26 -2.65 7.12
N ALA A 143 7.66 -1.50 6.82
CA ALA A 143 7.57 -0.37 7.75
C ALA A 143 6.86 -0.74 9.06
N THR A 144 5.73 -1.45 8.97
CA THR A 144 5.00 -1.95 10.14
C THR A 144 5.80 -2.99 10.93
N LEU A 145 6.48 -3.92 10.23
CA LEU A 145 7.40 -4.86 10.89
C LEU A 145 8.47 -4.10 11.69
N VAL A 146 9.11 -3.13 11.07
CA VAL A 146 10.13 -2.29 11.70
C VAL A 146 9.56 -1.51 12.89
N ALA A 147 8.35 -0.97 12.78
CA ALA A 147 7.68 -0.29 13.89
C ALA A 147 7.42 -1.23 15.08
N ILE A 148 6.94 -2.45 14.82
CA ILE A 148 6.68 -3.46 15.87
C ILE A 148 8.00 -3.95 16.49
N LEU A 149 9.06 -4.15 15.70
CA LEU A 149 10.38 -4.51 16.22
C LEU A 149 10.92 -3.39 17.12
N ASN A 150 10.82 -2.13 16.69
CA ASN A 150 11.28 -1.00 17.50
C ASN A 150 10.47 -0.84 18.80
N ALA A 151 9.13 -1.01 18.73
CA ALA A 151 8.27 -1.02 19.91
C ALA A 151 8.66 -2.13 20.89
N ARG A 152 8.90 -3.33 20.39
CA ARG A 152 9.34 -4.51 21.14
C ARG A 152 10.68 -4.25 21.86
N GLU A 153 11.65 -3.74 21.11
CA GLU A 153 12.98 -3.43 21.66
C GLU A 153 12.92 -2.33 22.71
N LYS A 154 12.18 -1.26 22.45
CA LYS A 154 12.04 -0.16 23.42
C LYS A 154 11.39 -0.63 24.71
N LEU A 155 10.34 -1.45 24.64
CA LEU A 155 9.66 -2.00 25.82
C LEU A 155 10.54 -2.98 26.60
N SER A 156 11.40 -3.73 25.93
CA SER A 156 12.35 -4.68 26.54
C SER A 156 13.69 -4.06 26.92
N GLU A 157 13.85 -2.74 26.78
CA GLU A 157 15.13 -2.04 26.96
C GLU A 157 16.26 -2.63 26.07
N PHE A 158 15.87 -3.08 24.85
CA PHE A 158 16.70 -3.71 23.83
C PHE A 158 17.23 -5.11 24.20
N GLN A 159 16.64 -5.74 25.20
CA GLN A 159 17.08 -7.06 25.63
C GLN A 159 16.62 -8.21 24.73
N VAL A 160 15.55 -8.02 23.94
CA VAL A 160 15.11 -9.07 23.01
C VAL A 160 16.14 -9.28 21.89
N ASN A 161 16.74 -8.23 21.35
CA ASN A 161 17.82 -8.36 20.37
C ASN A 161 19.05 -9.09 20.91
N GLU A 162 19.33 -8.96 22.20
CA GLU A 162 20.48 -9.60 22.84
C GLU A 162 20.20 -11.04 23.29
N LYS A 163 19.01 -11.29 23.89
CA LYS A 163 18.70 -12.52 24.62
C LYS A 163 17.63 -13.40 23.94
N GLY A 164 16.99 -12.87 22.88
CA GLY A 164 15.86 -13.53 22.24
C GLY A 164 14.55 -13.41 23.04
N MET A 165 13.47 -14.01 22.51
CA MET A 165 12.10 -13.88 23.05
C MET A 165 11.80 -14.73 24.30
N LYS A 166 12.69 -15.62 24.72
CA LYS A 166 12.43 -16.62 25.79
C LYS A 166 11.84 -16.05 27.08
N TRP A 167 12.18 -14.81 27.42
CA TRP A 167 11.79 -14.14 28.67
C TRP A 167 10.68 -13.10 28.47
N PHE A 168 10.08 -13.03 27.27
CA PHE A 168 9.14 -11.98 26.86
C PHE A 168 7.87 -12.56 26.21
N ASP A 169 7.36 -13.66 26.78
CA ASP A 169 6.19 -14.40 26.25
C ASP A 169 4.85 -13.69 26.52
N ASN A 170 4.84 -12.67 27.37
CA ASN A 170 3.66 -11.92 27.76
C ASN A 170 3.43 -10.63 26.94
N PHE A 171 4.08 -10.47 25.81
CA PHE A 171 3.91 -9.30 24.93
C PHE A 171 2.59 -9.36 24.15
N ARG A 172 1.91 -8.22 24.00
CA ARG A 172 0.66 -8.08 23.25
C ARG A 172 0.73 -6.94 22.25
N VAL A 173 0.18 -7.15 21.06
CA VAL A 173 -0.02 -6.13 20.03
C VAL A 173 -1.52 -6.03 19.73
N TYR A 174 -2.04 -4.83 19.57
CA TYR A 174 -3.46 -4.56 19.39
C TYR A 174 -3.72 -3.91 18.04
N CYS A 175 -4.78 -4.33 17.35
CA CYS A 175 -5.28 -3.72 16.13
C CYS A 175 -6.77 -4.00 15.97
N SER A 176 -7.45 -3.36 15.01
CA SER A 176 -8.85 -3.70 14.73
C SER A 176 -8.98 -5.03 13.96
N THR A 177 -10.19 -5.60 13.94
CA THR A 177 -10.54 -6.75 13.09
C THR A 177 -10.41 -6.44 11.61
N GLU A 178 -10.48 -5.16 11.22
CA GLU A 178 -10.41 -4.66 9.84
C GLU A 178 -8.99 -4.32 9.39
N THR A 179 -8.01 -4.47 10.27
CA THR A 179 -6.61 -4.14 9.98
C THR A 179 -6.02 -5.08 8.93
N HIS A 180 -5.13 -4.57 8.10
CA HIS A 180 -4.48 -5.34 7.04
C HIS A 180 -3.67 -6.53 7.59
N SER A 181 -3.66 -7.64 6.85
CA SER A 181 -2.99 -8.90 7.22
C SER A 181 -1.48 -8.78 7.45
N SER A 182 -0.84 -7.70 6.96
CA SER A 182 0.57 -7.42 7.22
C SER A 182 0.89 -7.28 8.70
N ILE A 183 -0.06 -6.82 9.52
CA ILE A 183 0.13 -6.67 10.96
C ILE A 183 0.30 -8.05 11.63
N GLU A 184 -0.56 -9.01 11.28
CA GLU A 184 -0.42 -10.38 11.78
C GLU A 184 0.89 -11.02 11.30
N LYS A 185 1.26 -10.80 10.04
CA LYS A 185 2.55 -11.26 9.50
C LYS A 185 3.71 -10.64 10.27
N ALA A 186 3.69 -9.34 10.55
CA ALA A 186 4.72 -8.64 11.28
C ALA A 186 4.86 -9.17 12.72
N VAL A 187 3.75 -9.41 13.41
CA VAL A 187 3.73 -10.00 14.76
C VAL A 187 4.35 -11.40 14.78
N LYS A 188 4.07 -12.24 13.75
CA LYS A 188 4.69 -13.56 13.60
C LYS A 188 6.20 -13.45 13.39
N ILE A 189 6.65 -12.58 12.47
CA ILE A 189 8.08 -12.38 12.16
C ILE A 189 8.83 -11.77 13.35
N ALA A 190 8.20 -10.86 14.10
CA ALA A 190 8.77 -10.27 15.30
C ALA A 190 8.94 -11.28 16.46
N GLY A 191 8.50 -12.52 16.29
CA GLY A 191 8.60 -13.57 17.31
C GLY A 191 7.59 -13.44 18.45
N ILE A 192 6.67 -12.47 18.40
CA ILE A 192 5.64 -12.26 19.43
C ILE A 192 4.58 -13.38 19.37
N GLY A 193 4.30 -13.88 18.16
CA GLY A 193 3.33 -14.96 17.93
C GLY A 193 1.90 -14.46 17.70
N SER A 194 1.19 -15.11 16.76
CA SER A 194 -0.16 -14.67 16.34
C SER A 194 -1.22 -14.73 17.44
N GLN A 195 -1.07 -15.60 18.45
CA GLN A 195 -1.98 -15.65 19.59
C GLN A 195 -1.89 -14.41 20.49
N ASN A 196 -0.82 -13.65 20.37
CA ASN A 196 -0.56 -12.43 21.11
C ASN A 196 -0.98 -11.16 20.34
N LEU A 197 -1.56 -11.33 19.16
CA LEU A 197 -2.24 -10.26 18.41
C LEU A 197 -3.71 -10.18 18.85
N VAL A 198 -4.04 -9.12 19.57
CA VAL A 198 -5.40 -8.85 20.05
C VAL A 198 -6.15 -8.06 18.99
N LYS A 199 -7.12 -8.72 18.33
CA LYS A 199 -8.02 -8.08 17.35
C LYS A 199 -9.22 -7.48 18.07
N VAL A 200 -9.28 -6.16 18.09
CA VAL A 200 -10.32 -5.37 18.75
C VAL A 200 -11.50 -5.19 17.78
N GLY A 201 -12.71 -5.25 18.30
CA GLY A 201 -13.94 -4.99 17.53
C GLY A 201 -14.00 -3.56 16.99
N VAL A 202 -14.87 -3.36 16.01
CA VAL A 202 -15.09 -2.07 15.33
C VAL A 202 -16.50 -1.54 15.64
N ASP A 203 -16.71 -0.25 15.41
CA ASP A 203 -17.99 0.42 15.48
C ASP A 203 -18.82 0.25 14.18
N ASP A 204 -19.98 0.89 14.11
CA ASP A 204 -20.89 0.85 12.95
C ASP A 204 -20.29 1.51 11.68
N ARG A 205 -19.17 2.22 11.81
CA ARG A 205 -18.40 2.81 10.71
C ARG A 205 -17.19 1.95 10.32
N HIS A 206 -17.09 0.75 10.88
CA HIS A 206 -15.95 -0.18 10.72
C HIS A 206 -14.61 0.39 11.23
N SER A 207 -14.65 1.38 12.13
CA SER A 207 -13.48 1.96 12.78
C SER A 207 -13.24 1.25 14.11
N LEU A 208 -11.98 1.11 14.53
CA LEU A 208 -11.61 0.54 15.83
C LEU A 208 -12.40 1.22 16.95
N ASP A 209 -13.07 0.45 17.82
CA ASP A 209 -13.77 0.98 18.99
C ASP A 209 -12.79 1.24 20.14
N PRO A 210 -12.52 2.52 20.51
CA PRO A 210 -11.58 2.85 21.57
C PRO A 210 -11.97 2.32 22.95
N ARG A 211 -13.28 2.10 23.18
CA ARG A 211 -13.78 1.54 24.46
C ARG A 211 -13.36 0.07 24.58
N LEU A 212 -13.53 -0.70 23.50
CA LEU A 212 -13.10 -2.10 23.46
C LEU A 212 -11.58 -2.21 23.51
N LEU A 213 -10.84 -1.32 22.85
CA LEU A 213 -9.38 -1.26 22.94
C LEU A 213 -8.92 -1.04 24.38
N LYS A 214 -9.51 -0.05 25.06
CA LYS A 214 -9.18 0.23 26.46
C LYS A 214 -9.45 -0.97 27.36
N GLN A 215 -10.61 -1.63 27.20
CA GLN A 215 -10.99 -2.81 27.97
C GLN A 215 -9.99 -3.97 27.76
N ALA A 216 -9.60 -4.22 26.50
CA ALA A 216 -8.64 -5.27 26.17
C ALA A 216 -7.27 -5.01 26.80
N ILE A 217 -6.75 -3.78 26.70
CA ILE A 217 -5.47 -3.38 27.30
C ILE A 217 -5.52 -3.52 28.83
N GLU A 218 -6.56 -3.00 29.49
CA GLU A 218 -6.69 -3.08 30.95
C GLU A 218 -6.81 -4.53 31.45
N ALA A 219 -7.51 -5.40 30.70
CA ALA A 219 -7.60 -6.82 31.01
C ALA A 219 -6.24 -7.52 30.92
N ASP A 220 -5.48 -7.28 29.85
CA ASP A 220 -4.14 -7.83 29.67
C ASP A 220 -3.16 -7.37 30.74
N LEU A 221 -3.13 -6.08 31.05
CA LEU A 221 -2.26 -5.52 32.08
C LEU A 221 -2.57 -6.11 33.46
N LYS A 222 -3.85 -6.37 33.77
CA LYS A 222 -4.28 -6.96 35.06
C LYS A 222 -3.75 -8.38 35.26
N VAL A 223 -3.53 -9.14 34.20
CA VAL A 223 -3.01 -10.51 34.27
C VAL A 223 -1.48 -10.56 34.04
N GLY A 224 -0.81 -9.40 34.00
CA GLY A 224 0.64 -9.29 33.86
C GLY A 224 1.16 -9.30 32.40
N ASN A 225 0.28 -9.23 31.42
CA ASN A 225 0.70 -9.03 30.03
C ASN A 225 1.24 -7.60 29.83
N LYS A 226 2.09 -7.43 28.81
CA LYS A 226 2.71 -6.15 28.45
C LYS A 226 2.24 -5.70 27.09
N ALA A 227 1.59 -4.56 27.03
CA ALA A 227 1.15 -3.95 25.79
C ALA A 227 2.34 -3.33 25.04
N VAL A 228 2.74 -3.92 23.94
CA VAL A 228 3.89 -3.50 23.13
C VAL A 228 3.50 -2.36 22.20
N CYS A 229 2.45 -2.58 21.40
CA CYS A 229 2.08 -1.69 20.31
C CYS A 229 0.57 -1.73 20.05
N VAL A 230 -0.02 -0.56 19.79
CA VAL A 230 -1.31 -0.43 19.14
C VAL A 230 -1.06 0.02 17.70
N VAL A 231 -1.70 -0.66 16.74
CA VAL A 231 -1.69 -0.26 15.34
C VAL A 231 -3.06 0.35 15.02
N ALA A 232 -3.10 1.66 14.81
CA ALA A 232 -4.27 2.37 14.33
C ALA A 232 -4.22 2.47 12.80
N THR A 233 -5.33 2.23 12.13
CA THR A 233 -5.40 2.24 10.66
C THR A 233 -6.19 3.46 10.16
N LEU A 234 -5.58 4.22 9.25
CA LEU A 234 -6.26 5.26 8.49
C LEU A 234 -6.50 4.74 7.07
N GLY A 235 -7.75 4.40 6.76
CA GLY A 235 -8.15 3.80 5.49
C GLY A 235 -7.95 2.28 5.47
N THR A 236 -8.79 1.54 6.21
CA THR A 236 -8.78 0.08 6.23
C THR A 236 -8.92 -0.51 4.83
N THR A 237 -8.31 -1.67 4.60
CA THR A 237 -8.29 -2.30 3.27
C THR A 237 -9.69 -2.66 2.79
N GLY A 238 -10.57 -3.07 3.68
CA GLY A 238 -11.94 -3.48 3.33
C GLY A 238 -12.78 -2.33 2.81
N VAL A 239 -12.88 -1.24 3.58
CA VAL A 239 -13.88 -0.19 3.39
C VAL A 239 -13.35 1.25 3.53
N THR A 240 -12.04 1.43 3.67
CA THR A 240 -11.40 2.73 3.94
C THR A 240 -11.89 3.43 5.22
N ALA A 241 -12.25 2.65 6.25
CA ALA A 241 -12.60 3.19 7.56
C ALA A 241 -11.40 3.90 8.21
N ILE A 242 -11.67 4.88 9.04
CA ILE A 242 -10.67 5.73 9.71
C ILE A 242 -10.78 5.52 11.22
N ASP A 243 -9.76 4.93 11.81
CA ASP A 243 -9.72 4.75 13.26
C ASP A 243 -9.64 6.10 14.00
N PRO A 244 -10.31 6.25 15.15
CA PRO A 244 -10.35 7.51 15.90
C PRO A 244 -9.03 7.76 16.64
N LEU A 245 -8.03 8.22 15.89
CA LEU A 245 -6.64 8.33 16.31
C LEU A 245 -6.45 9.13 17.59
N ALA A 246 -7.20 10.23 17.78
CA ALA A 246 -7.08 11.07 18.97
C ALA A 246 -7.46 10.35 20.27
N GLU A 247 -8.46 9.47 20.23
CA GLU A 247 -8.89 8.67 21.38
C GLU A 247 -7.92 7.51 21.63
N ILE A 248 -7.48 6.84 20.56
CA ILE A 248 -6.47 5.78 20.66
C ILE A 248 -5.16 6.34 21.22
N ALA A 249 -4.72 7.50 20.75
CA ALA A 249 -3.50 8.16 21.24
C ALA A 249 -3.55 8.47 22.74
N LYS A 250 -4.70 8.90 23.26
CA LYS A 250 -4.89 9.13 24.70
C LYS A 250 -4.75 7.83 25.52
N ILE A 251 -5.28 6.73 24.98
CA ILE A 251 -5.15 5.41 25.64
C ILE A 251 -3.68 4.98 25.63
N CYS A 252 -3.00 5.04 24.49
CA CYS A 252 -1.60 4.68 24.37
C CYS A 252 -0.70 5.51 25.28
N SER A 253 -0.87 6.83 25.27
CA SER A 253 -0.08 7.75 26.12
C SER A 253 -0.25 7.48 27.60
N ARG A 254 -1.48 7.15 28.07
CA ARG A 254 -1.75 6.82 29.47
C ARG A 254 -0.97 5.59 29.95
N HIS A 255 -0.79 4.61 29.08
CA HIS A 255 -0.19 3.33 29.42
C HIS A 255 1.25 3.18 28.92
N GLY A 256 1.82 4.21 28.26
CA GLY A 256 3.18 4.15 27.71
C GLY A 256 3.34 3.14 26.56
N ILE A 257 2.26 2.92 25.79
CA ILE A 257 2.22 1.94 24.69
C ILE A 257 2.64 2.64 23.39
N TRP A 258 3.47 1.96 22.59
CA TRP A 258 3.82 2.43 21.24
C TRP A 258 2.57 2.54 20.36
N LEU A 259 2.40 3.69 19.72
CA LEU A 259 1.35 3.90 18.74
C LEU A 259 1.95 3.95 17.34
N HIS A 260 1.65 2.95 16.51
CA HIS A 260 1.93 2.93 15.08
C HIS A 260 0.69 3.29 14.28
N VAL A 261 0.81 4.20 13.32
CA VAL A 261 -0.28 4.59 12.43
C VAL A 261 -0.02 4.02 11.03
N ASP A 262 -0.84 3.06 10.62
CA ASP A 262 -0.87 2.52 9.27
C ASP A 262 -1.85 3.34 8.41
N ALA A 263 -1.31 4.23 7.62
CA ALA A 263 -2.03 5.03 6.64
C ALA A 263 -1.61 4.66 5.20
N ALA A 264 -1.27 3.39 4.96
CA ALA A 264 -0.64 2.91 3.73
C ALA A 264 -1.32 3.43 2.45
N PHE A 265 -2.64 3.56 2.45
CA PHE A 265 -3.39 4.13 1.34
C PHE A 265 -3.82 5.58 1.61
N ALA A 266 -4.54 5.81 2.69
CA ALA A 266 -5.17 7.09 2.99
C ALA A 266 -4.17 8.21 3.32
N GLY A 267 -2.93 7.88 3.68
CA GLY A 267 -1.91 8.89 3.95
C GLY A 267 -1.61 9.80 2.77
N SER A 268 -1.83 9.34 1.52
CA SER A 268 -1.75 10.19 0.34
C SER A 268 -2.83 11.29 0.33
N ALA A 269 -4.02 11.03 0.89
CA ALA A 269 -5.07 12.03 0.98
C ALA A 269 -4.73 13.20 1.94
N LEU A 270 -3.74 13.05 2.80
CA LEU A 270 -3.31 14.11 3.72
C LEU A 270 -2.67 15.32 3.04
N ILE A 271 -2.27 15.21 1.77
CA ILE A 271 -1.87 16.38 0.98
C ILE A 271 -3.05 17.34 0.75
N LEU A 272 -4.29 16.84 0.90
CA LEU A 272 -5.54 17.60 0.88
C LEU A 272 -5.81 18.16 2.28
N PRO A 273 -5.81 19.48 2.50
CA PRO A 273 -6.05 20.06 3.82
C PRO A 273 -7.36 19.60 4.47
N GLU A 274 -8.39 19.38 3.64
CA GLU A 274 -9.71 18.92 4.06
C GLU A 274 -9.75 17.47 4.60
N PHE A 275 -8.69 16.69 4.44
CA PHE A 275 -8.56 15.33 4.99
C PHE A 275 -7.63 15.24 6.21
N ARG A 276 -6.98 16.33 6.62
CA ARG A 276 -6.07 16.35 7.78
C ARG A 276 -6.74 16.11 9.13
N TRP A 277 -8.08 16.13 9.18
CA TRP A 277 -8.80 15.68 10.37
C TRP A 277 -8.52 14.24 10.75
N MET A 278 -8.17 13.37 9.79
CA MET A 278 -7.83 11.97 10.03
C MET A 278 -6.61 11.78 10.94
N ILE A 279 -5.69 12.74 10.95
CA ILE A 279 -4.45 12.68 11.75
C ILE A 279 -4.52 13.47 13.04
N LYS A 280 -5.70 13.88 13.49
CA LYS A 280 -5.84 14.52 14.81
C LYS A 280 -5.37 13.57 15.90
N GLY A 281 -4.33 13.94 16.66
CA GLY A 281 -3.69 13.09 17.66
C GLY A 281 -2.42 12.38 17.18
N VAL A 282 -2.00 12.56 15.93
CA VAL A 282 -0.78 11.94 15.37
C VAL A 282 0.50 12.43 16.04
N GLU A 283 0.47 13.59 16.68
CA GLU A 283 1.59 14.14 17.46
C GLU A 283 2.03 13.25 18.64
N TYR A 284 1.14 12.35 19.06
CA TYR A 284 1.40 11.36 20.10
C TYR A 284 1.85 10.00 19.55
N ALA A 285 1.74 9.78 18.24
CA ALA A 285 2.19 8.54 17.63
C ALA A 285 3.72 8.43 17.67
N ASP A 286 4.21 7.19 17.77
CA ASP A 286 5.62 6.87 17.73
C ASP A 286 6.13 6.59 16.33
N SER A 287 5.25 6.12 15.44
CA SER A 287 5.56 5.87 14.04
C SER A 287 4.32 6.01 13.14
N PHE A 288 4.57 6.32 11.86
CA PHE A 288 3.56 6.54 10.85
C PHE A 288 4.07 6.04 9.49
N VAL A 289 3.19 5.42 8.70
CA VAL A 289 3.55 4.96 7.35
C VAL A 289 2.46 5.29 6.33
N PHE A 290 2.88 5.69 5.13
CA PHE A 290 2.01 5.70 3.96
C PHE A 290 2.79 5.39 2.68
N ASN A 291 2.07 5.00 1.61
CA ASN A 291 2.68 4.52 0.39
C ASN A 291 2.47 5.49 -0.79
N PRO A 292 3.46 6.35 -1.13
CA PRO A 292 3.42 7.12 -2.37
C PRO A 292 3.18 6.26 -3.62
N HIS A 293 3.64 5.00 -3.62
CA HIS A 293 3.42 4.05 -4.72
C HIS A 293 1.98 3.57 -4.88
N LYS A 294 1.06 3.90 -3.94
CA LYS A 294 -0.38 3.59 -4.09
C LYS A 294 -1.13 4.75 -4.74
N TRP A 295 -1.18 5.91 -4.11
CA TRP A 295 -2.05 7.00 -4.54
C TRP A 295 -1.35 8.36 -4.69
N LEU A 296 -0.01 8.36 -4.80
CA LEU A 296 0.77 9.54 -5.20
C LEU A 296 1.57 9.31 -6.49
N PHE A 297 1.02 8.51 -7.42
CA PHE A 297 1.47 8.35 -8.80
C PHE A 297 2.96 8.03 -8.96
N THR A 298 3.57 7.47 -7.92
CA THR A 298 4.96 7.01 -7.90
C THR A 298 4.97 5.50 -8.13
N ASN A 299 5.75 5.01 -9.10
CA ASN A 299 5.77 3.58 -9.40
C ASN A 299 6.30 2.74 -8.22
N PHE A 300 5.81 1.51 -8.13
CA PHE A 300 6.19 0.54 -7.11
C PHE A 300 7.70 0.26 -7.18
N ASP A 301 8.50 0.30 -6.05
CA ASP A 301 8.05 0.49 -4.69
C ASP A 301 8.55 1.81 -4.07
N CYS A 302 7.73 2.42 -3.24
CA CYS A 302 8.06 3.63 -2.47
C CYS A 302 7.07 3.77 -1.29
N SER A 303 7.56 3.59 -0.05
CA SER A 303 6.77 3.67 1.16
C SER A 303 7.42 4.64 2.14
N ALA A 304 6.74 5.70 2.50
CA ALA A 304 7.25 6.73 3.41
C ALA A 304 6.97 6.30 4.87
N PHE A 305 8.02 5.96 5.59
CA PHE A 305 7.95 5.60 7.00
C PHE A 305 8.56 6.69 7.86
N TYR A 306 7.85 7.09 8.90
CA TYR A 306 8.24 8.09 9.86
C TYR A 306 8.31 7.52 11.26
N VAL A 307 9.28 7.98 12.03
CA VAL A 307 9.46 7.61 13.44
C VAL A 307 9.73 8.87 14.26
N LYS A 308 9.22 8.89 15.49
CA LYS A 308 9.43 9.98 16.44
C LYS A 308 10.85 10.00 17.00
N ASP A 309 11.41 8.82 17.25
CA ASP A 309 12.73 8.61 17.83
C ASP A 309 13.60 7.75 16.90
N LYS A 310 14.39 8.40 16.05
CA LYS A 310 15.30 7.71 15.12
C LYS A 310 16.40 6.92 15.84
N TYR A 311 16.82 7.35 17.00
CA TYR A 311 17.92 6.70 17.71
C TYR A 311 17.47 5.34 18.26
N SER A 312 16.22 5.24 18.72
CA SER A 312 15.61 3.97 19.06
C SER A 312 15.56 3.02 17.86
N LEU A 313 15.15 3.54 16.69
CA LEU A 313 15.10 2.77 15.44
C LEU A 313 16.48 2.27 15.02
N ILE A 314 17.48 3.15 14.99
CA ILE A 314 18.87 2.82 14.68
C ILE A 314 19.38 1.75 15.62
N ARG A 315 19.22 1.92 16.93
CA ARG A 315 19.64 0.93 17.94
C ARG A 315 18.97 -0.44 17.75
N THR A 316 17.74 -0.46 17.25
CA THR A 316 17.01 -1.70 16.97
C THR A 316 17.60 -2.49 15.81
N LEU A 317 18.06 -1.80 14.75
CA LEU A 317 18.38 -2.43 13.46
C LEU A 317 19.87 -2.43 13.12
N GLN A 318 20.65 -1.49 13.68
CA GLN A 318 22.04 -1.28 13.32
C GLN A 318 22.93 -2.47 13.68
N VAL A 319 23.76 -2.86 12.72
CA VAL A 319 24.93 -3.74 12.94
C VAL A 319 26.11 -3.05 12.28
N LEU A 320 27.17 -2.77 13.06
CA LEU A 320 28.35 -2.00 12.63
C LEU A 320 29.61 -2.88 12.55
N PRO A 321 29.74 -3.76 11.54
CA PRO A 321 31.01 -4.39 11.26
C PRO A 321 32.06 -3.36 10.81
N GLU A 322 33.32 -3.67 10.90
CA GLU A 322 34.43 -2.72 10.64
C GLU A 322 34.33 -2.06 9.25
N TYR A 323 34.01 -2.85 8.22
CA TYR A 323 33.93 -2.34 6.84
C TYR A 323 32.75 -1.36 6.58
N LEU A 324 31.80 -1.23 7.50
CA LEU A 324 30.70 -0.25 7.43
C LEU A 324 30.96 1.02 8.25
N ARG A 325 32.10 1.14 8.93
CA ARG A 325 32.46 2.36 9.65
C ARG A 325 32.99 3.41 8.71
N THR A 326 32.44 4.61 8.77
CA THR A 326 32.83 5.75 7.94
C THR A 326 33.24 6.96 8.80
N ALA A 327 34.01 7.88 8.25
CA ALA A 327 34.48 9.09 8.94
C ALA A 327 33.32 10.05 9.30
N ASP A 328 32.21 9.98 8.55
CA ASP A 328 31.04 10.84 8.74
C ASP A 328 29.90 10.18 9.52
N GLN A 329 30.18 9.02 10.13
CA GLN A 329 29.22 8.33 10.97
C GLN A 329 28.70 9.24 12.10
N GLY A 330 27.37 9.28 12.26
CA GLY A 330 26.70 10.14 13.23
C GLY A 330 26.50 11.61 12.82
N LYS A 331 27.16 12.06 11.75
CA LYS A 331 26.95 13.40 11.16
C LYS A 331 25.90 13.38 10.04
N VAL A 332 25.71 12.23 9.39
CA VAL A 332 24.83 12.00 8.26
C VAL A 332 23.85 10.86 8.57
N ASN A 333 22.79 10.70 7.74
CA ASN A 333 21.87 9.58 7.85
C ASN A 333 22.36 8.42 6.96
N ASP A 334 22.78 7.33 7.60
CA ASP A 334 23.06 6.05 6.94
C ASP A 334 21.79 5.19 6.96
N TYR A 335 21.03 5.22 5.89
CA TYR A 335 19.66 4.63 5.87
C TYR A 335 19.62 3.11 5.91
N CYS A 336 20.74 2.42 5.71
CA CYS A 336 20.81 0.98 6.00
C CYS A 336 20.54 0.66 7.48
N ASP A 337 20.83 1.59 8.37
CA ASP A 337 20.57 1.44 9.82
C ASP A 337 19.11 1.72 10.21
N TRP A 338 18.29 2.18 9.25
CA TRP A 338 16.86 2.47 9.43
C TRP A 338 15.95 1.43 8.75
N SER A 339 16.54 0.41 8.16
CA SER A 339 15.87 -0.58 7.31
C SER A 339 16.38 -1.99 7.63
N VAL A 340 15.56 -2.99 7.29
CA VAL A 340 15.99 -4.40 7.40
C VAL A 340 17.09 -4.74 6.38
N PRO A 341 16.94 -4.41 5.08
CA PRO A 341 17.98 -4.72 4.09
C PRO A 341 19.15 -3.74 4.18
N LEU A 342 20.39 -4.27 4.04
CA LEU A 342 21.58 -3.46 3.91
C LEU A 342 21.56 -2.68 2.59
N GLY A 343 21.37 -3.38 1.47
CA GLY A 343 21.29 -2.79 0.13
C GLY A 343 19.98 -2.03 -0.07
N ARG A 344 20.07 -0.81 -0.65
CA ARG A 344 18.90 0.06 -0.85
C ARG A 344 18.89 0.65 -2.26
N ARG A 345 17.70 0.68 -2.87
CA ARG A 345 17.46 1.32 -4.18
C ARG A 345 17.36 2.84 -4.03
N PHE A 346 17.61 3.55 -5.12
CA PHE A 346 17.44 4.99 -5.18
C PHE A 346 15.96 5.41 -5.35
N ARG A 347 15.11 5.07 -4.38
CA ARG A 347 13.66 5.33 -4.41
C ARG A 347 13.31 6.81 -4.38
N ALA A 348 14.14 7.62 -3.77
CA ALA A 348 13.92 9.07 -3.66
C ALA A 348 13.90 9.78 -5.02
N LEU A 349 14.63 9.26 -6.01
CA LEU A 349 14.74 9.92 -7.33
C LEU A 349 13.38 9.97 -8.03
N LYS A 350 12.66 8.85 -8.09
CA LYS A 350 11.33 8.81 -8.73
C LYS A 350 10.29 9.65 -7.99
N LEU A 351 10.34 9.67 -6.67
CA LEU A 351 9.48 10.54 -5.87
C LEU A 351 9.75 12.00 -6.15
N TRP A 352 11.02 12.39 -6.24
CA TRP A 352 11.44 13.76 -6.58
C TRP A 352 10.94 14.19 -7.98
N PHE A 353 11.05 13.30 -8.98
CA PHE A 353 10.54 13.56 -10.33
C PHE A 353 9.02 13.76 -10.32
N VAL A 354 8.30 12.91 -9.62
CA VAL A 354 6.83 13.01 -9.49
C VAL A 354 6.44 14.33 -8.83
N LEU A 355 6.99 14.64 -7.65
CA LEU A 355 6.64 15.85 -6.92
C LEU A 355 7.00 17.14 -7.69
N ARG A 356 8.11 17.14 -8.43
CA ARG A 356 8.51 18.30 -9.24
C ARG A 356 7.72 18.43 -10.53
N ASN A 357 7.37 17.32 -11.18
CA ASN A 357 6.67 17.36 -12.45
C ASN A 357 5.19 17.74 -12.28
N PHE A 358 4.51 17.13 -11.30
CA PHE A 358 3.10 17.46 -11.03
C PHE A 358 2.96 18.74 -10.21
N GLY A 359 3.83 18.97 -9.22
CA GLY A 359 3.60 19.95 -8.18
C GLY A 359 2.48 19.55 -7.22
N THR A 360 2.40 20.24 -6.08
CA THR A 360 1.41 19.91 -5.04
C THR A 360 -0.03 20.16 -5.50
N GLU A 361 -0.27 21.24 -6.24
CA GLU A 361 -1.62 21.62 -6.68
C GLU A 361 -2.23 20.59 -7.63
N ALA A 362 -1.49 20.15 -8.66
CA ALA A 362 -2.00 19.16 -9.61
C ALA A 362 -2.18 17.79 -8.96
N LEU A 363 -1.32 17.39 -8.00
CA LEU A 363 -1.52 16.19 -7.21
C LEU A 363 -2.81 16.26 -6.39
N GLN A 364 -3.06 17.39 -5.74
CA GLN A 364 -4.29 17.63 -4.97
C GLN A 364 -5.53 17.56 -5.87
N GLU A 365 -5.49 18.19 -7.04
CA GLU A 365 -6.59 18.18 -7.99
C GLU A 365 -6.92 16.76 -8.46
N LYS A 366 -5.91 15.97 -8.85
CA LYS A 366 -6.10 14.58 -9.24
C LYS A 366 -6.74 13.74 -8.12
N LEU A 367 -6.32 13.89 -6.89
CA LEU A 367 -6.92 13.16 -5.77
C LEU A 367 -8.38 13.59 -5.54
N ARG A 368 -8.69 14.89 -5.64
CA ARG A 368 -10.06 15.40 -5.55
C ARG A 368 -10.94 14.85 -6.67
N ASP A 369 -10.40 14.74 -7.88
CA ASP A 369 -11.13 14.15 -9.03
C ASP A 369 -11.49 12.70 -8.77
N HIS A 370 -10.56 11.89 -8.26
CA HIS A 370 -10.83 10.49 -7.88
C HIS A 370 -11.93 10.39 -6.82
N ILE A 371 -11.88 11.26 -5.81
CA ILE A 371 -12.89 11.30 -4.73
C ILE A 371 -14.25 11.75 -5.29
N ARG A 372 -14.26 12.73 -6.20
CA ARG A 372 -15.49 13.23 -6.85
C ARG A 372 -16.13 12.12 -7.69
N MET A 373 -15.35 11.40 -8.50
CA MET A 373 -15.83 10.27 -9.30
C MET A 373 -16.41 9.16 -8.43
N ALA A 374 -15.77 8.85 -7.30
CA ALA A 374 -16.30 7.85 -6.35
C ALA A 374 -17.63 8.27 -5.71
N ARG A 375 -17.77 9.54 -5.35
CA ARG A 375 -19.04 10.07 -4.81
C ARG A 375 -20.13 10.07 -5.86
N SER A 376 -19.83 10.47 -7.10
CA SER A 376 -20.79 10.41 -8.21
C SER A 376 -21.25 8.98 -8.48
N LEU A 377 -20.35 8.00 -8.46
CA LEU A 377 -20.71 6.59 -8.58
C LEU A 377 -21.60 6.13 -7.42
N ALA A 378 -21.30 6.54 -6.19
CA ALA A 378 -22.11 6.18 -5.02
C ALA A 378 -23.52 6.76 -5.11
N GLU A 379 -23.66 7.98 -5.63
CA GLU A 379 -24.98 8.60 -5.88
C GLU A 379 -25.77 7.80 -6.94
N LEU A 380 -25.14 7.38 -8.03
CA LEU A 380 -25.78 6.54 -9.05
C LEU A 380 -26.22 5.18 -8.49
N ILE A 381 -25.37 4.53 -7.69
CA ILE A 381 -25.71 3.26 -7.02
C ILE A 381 -26.90 3.45 -6.06
N GLY A 382 -26.91 4.57 -5.31
CA GLY A 382 -27.99 4.89 -4.36
C GLY A 382 -29.35 5.19 -5.00
N GLN A 383 -29.39 5.47 -6.31
CA GLN A 383 -30.63 5.66 -7.08
C GLN A 383 -31.20 4.33 -7.63
N GLU A 384 -30.43 3.25 -7.58
CA GLU A 384 -30.82 1.94 -8.10
C GLU A 384 -31.47 1.10 -7.00
N GLU A 385 -32.74 0.69 -7.18
CA GLU A 385 -33.49 -0.07 -6.17
C GLU A 385 -32.88 -1.47 -5.84
N GLU A 386 -32.16 -2.04 -6.79
CA GLU A 386 -31.56 -3.38 -6.66
C GLU A 386 -30.08 -3.38 -6.27
N PHE A 387 -29.56 -2.23 -5.86
CA PHE A 387 -28.20 -2.13 -5.34
C PHE A 387 -28.20 -1.44 -3.99
N GLU A 388 -27.27 -1.82 -3.13
CA GLU A 388 -27.08 -1.16 -1.85
C GLU A 388 -25.60 -0.81 -1.60
N LEU A 389 -25.36 0.39 -1.07
CA LEU A 389 -24.06 0.78 -0.56
C LEU A 389 -23.81 0.10 0.78
N MET A 390 -22.66 -0.52 0.94
CA MET A 390 -22.33 -1.38 2.09
C MET A 390 -21.42 -0.71 3.10
N ALA A 391 -20.84 0.44 2.78
CA ALA A 391 -19.99 1.23 3.66
C ALA A 391 -20.02 2.71 3.26
N PRO A 392 -19.71 3.65 4.18
CA PRO A 392 -19.55 5.06 3.85
C PRO A 392 -18.43 5.30 2.83
N VAL A 393 -18.67 6.13 1.82
CA VAL A 393 -17.67 6.53 0.83
C VAL A 393 -16.84 7.68 1.40
N THR A 394 -15.80 7.34 2.15
CA THR A 394 -14.93 8.33 2.83
C THR A 394 -13.98 9.00 1.84
N MET A 395 -13.42 8.24 0.90
CA MET A 395 -12.46 8.71 -0.11
C MET A 395 -12.88 8.22 -1.50
N ASN A 396 -12.11 7.37 -2.10
CA ASN A 396 -12.23 6.93 -3.50
C ASN A 396 -12.51 5.43 -3.66
N LEU A 397 -12.96 4.77 -2.60
CA LEU A 397 -13.45 3.39 -2.62
C LEU A 397 -14.97 3.38 -2.45
N VAL A 398 -15.67 2.67 -3.36
CA VAL A 398 -17.09 2.40 -3.28
C VAL A 398 -17.30 0.91 -3.02
N CYS A 399 -18.00 0.59 -1.93
CA CYS A 399 -18.37 -0.76 -1.53
C CYS A 399 -19.88 -0.94 -1.73
N PHE A 400 -20.28 -1.88 -2.58
CA PHE A 400 -21.68 -2.09 -2.92
C PHE A 400 -21.97 -3.56 -3.18
N ARG A 401 -23.25 -3.93 -3.22
CA ARG A 401 -23.71 -5.24 -3.67
C ARG A 401 -24.99 -5.14 -4.47
N TYR A 402 -25.23 -6.12 -5.32
CA TYR A 402 -26.49 -6.36 -6.00
C TYR A 402 -27.46 -7.09 -5.06
N LYS A 403 -28.68 -6.59 -4.94
CA LYS A 403 -29.74 -7.12 -4.10
C LYS A 403 -31.05 -7.16 -4.88
N PRO A 404 -31.33 -8.25 -5.62
CA PRO A 404 -32.60 -8.43 -6.31
C PRO A 404 -33.78 -8.35 -5.33
N LYS A 405 -34.93 -7.81 -5.77
CA LYS A 405 -36.11 -7.56 -4.93
C LYS A 405 -36.67 -8.83 -4.28
N ASP A 406 -36.57 -9.96 -4.97
CA ASP A 406 -37.20 -11.22 -4.56
C ASP A 406 -36.25 -12.15 -3.78
N VAL A 407 -35.03 -11.69 -3.42
CA VAL A 407 -34.02 -12.47 -2.71
C VAL A 407 -33.74 -11.87 -1.35
N GLU A 408 -34.13 -12.57 -0.29
CA GLU A 408 -33.87 -12.18 1.10
C GLU A 408 -32.81 -13.06 1.79
N ASP A 409 -32.56 -14.28 1.29
CA ASP A 409 -31.56 -15.18 1.87
C ASP A 409 -30.16 -14.66 1.66
N GLU A 410 -29.43 -14.45 2.75
CA GLU A 410 -28.09 -13.83 2.72
C GLU A 410 -27.05 -14.73 2.05
N ASN A 411 -27.18 -16.06 2.12
CA ASN A 411 -26.27 -16.99 1.45
C ASN A 411 -26.50 -16.96 -0.07
N GLU A 412 -27.74 -16.81 -0.48
CA GLU A 412 -28.11 -16.64 -1.89
C GLU A 412 -27.57 -15.32 -2.42
N LEU A 413 -27.77 -14.20 -1.70
CA LEU A 413 -27.21 -12.90 -2.07
C LEU A 413 -25.68 -12.96 -2.19
N ASN A 414 -25.00 -13.68 -1.31
CA ASN A 414 -23.56 -13.86 -1.39
C ASN A 414 -23.14 -14.60 -2.67
N ARG A 415 -23.83 -15.70 -3.03
CA ARG A 415 -23.57 -16.45 -4.28
C ARG A 415 -23.81 -15.62 -5.52
N ILE A 416 -24.92 -14.86 -5.55
CA ILE A 416 -25.25 -13.96 -6.66
C ILE A 416 -24.16 -12.92 -6.87
N ASN A 417 -23.68 -12.30 -5.79
CA ASN A 417 -22.63 -11.27 -5.88
C ASN A 417 -21.25 -11.86 -6.23
N GLU A 418 -20.95 -13.07 -5.79
CA GLU A 418 -19.74 -13.79 -6.20
C GLU A 418 -19.79 -14.14 -7.70
N ALA A 419 -20.92 -14.61 -8.21
CA ALA A 419 -21.13 -14.90 -9.62
C ALA A 419 -21.06 -13.61 -10.47
N LEU A 420 -21.67 -12.52 -9.99
CA LEU A 420 -21.61 -11.21 -10.65
C LEU A 420 -20.16 -10.72 -10.78
N LEU A 421 -19.40 -10.76 -9.68
CA LEU A 421 -17.99 -10.36 -9.70
C LEU A 421 -17.17 -11.20 -10.68
N LYS A 422 -17.38 -12.54 -10.65
CA LYS A 422 -16.70 -13.45 -11.57
C LYS A 422 -16.99 -13.09 -13.02
N LYS A 423 -18.26 -12.91 -13.38
CA LYS A 423 -18.68 -12.55 -14.74
C LYS A 423 -18.06 -11.23 -15.21
N ILE A 424 -18.08 -10.21 -14.35
CA ILE A 424 -17.46 -8.90 -14.64
C ILE A 424 -15.96 -9.08 -14.93
N ASN A 425 -15.24 -9.77 -14.07
CA ASN A 425 -13.79 -9.96 -14.20
C ASN A 425 -13.40 -10.85 -15.38
N ASP A 426 -14.20 -11.86 -15.70
CA ASP A 426 -13.98 -12.76 -16.85
C ASP A 426 -14.21 -12.04 -18.18
N SER A 427 -14.94 -10.92 -18.18
CA SER A 427 -15.09 -10.08 -19.38
C SER A 427 -13.77 -9.46 -19.85
N GLY A 428 -12.76 -9.36 -18.97
CA GLY A 428 -11.51 -8.67 -19.24
C GLY A 428 -11.63 -7.14 -19.36
N LYS A 429 -12.83 -6.58 -19.35
CA LYS A 429 -13.06 -5.13 -19.58
C LYS A 429 -12.70 -4.28 -18.37
N ILE A 430 -13.01 -4.76 -17.19
CA ILE A 430 -12.63 -4.13 -15.91
C ILE A 430 -12.16 -5.19 -14.93
N PHE A 431 -11.48 -4.77 -13.85
CA PHE A 431 -11.13 -5.66 -12.77
C PHE A 431 -11.55 -5.08 -11.43
N LEU A 432 -12.39 -5.82 -10.69
CA LEU A 432 -12.88 -5.49 -9.35
C LEU A 432 -12.40 -6.53 -8.34
N THR A 433 -12.46 -6.18 -7.05
CA THR A 433 -12.28 -7.13 -5.94
C THR A 433 -13.50 -7.16 -5.04
N HIS A 434 -13.48 -8.03 -4.04
CA HIS A 434 -14.51 -8.13 -3.02
C HIS A 434 -13.94 -8.00 -1.62
N THR A 435 -14.84 -7.81 -0.67
CA THR A 435 -14.62 -8.00 0.76
C THR A 435 -15.86 -8.64 1.39
N LYS A 436 -15.77 -9.00 2.67
CA LYS A 436 -16.95 -9.38 3.46
C LYS A 436 -17.15 -8.36 4.57
N ILE A 437 -18.36 -7.84 4.67
CA ILE A 437 -18.82 -6.93 5.72
C ILE A 437 -19.91 -7.62 6.51
N ASN A 438 -19.66 -7.95 7.76
CA ASN A 438 -20.61 -8.71 8.61
C ASN A 438 -21.15 -9.98 7.94
N GLY A 439 -20.25 -10.73 7.26
CA GLY A 439 -20.58 -11.98 6.55
C GLY A 439 -21.18 -11.79 5.14
N LYS A 440 -21.50 -10.56 4.75
CA LYS A 440 -22.08 -10.21 3.45
C LYS A 440 -20.97 -10.03 2.40
N TYR A 441 -21.13 -10.65 1.22
CA TYR A 441 -20.23 -10.50 0.10
C TYR A 441 -20.44 -9.13 -0.57
N VAL A 442 -19.39 -8.35 -0.71
CA VAL A 442 -19.44 -6.94 -1.16
C VAL A 442 -18.43 -6.72 -2.26
N LEU A 443 -18.86 -6.14 -3.37
CA LEU A 443 -18.00 -5.69 -4.45
C LEU A 443 -17.30 -4.40 -4.03
N ARG A 444 -16.02 -4.29 -4.39
CA ARG A 444 -15.18 -3.10 -4.13
C ARG A 444 -14.70 -2.52 -5.43
N MET A 445 -14.93 -1.23 -5.62
CA MET A 445 -14.45 -0.45 -6.75
C MET A 445 -13.60 0.71 -6.25
N VAL A 446 -12.28 0.67 -6.51
CA VAL A 446 -11.32 1.71 -6.12
C VAL A 446 -11.01 2.60 -7.32
N ILE A 447 -11.31 3.88 -7.23
CA ILE A 447 -11.08 4.87 -8.30
C ILE A 447 -9.78 5.60 -7.99
N GLY A 448 -8.63 5.10 -8.49
CA GLY A 448 -7.34 5.63 -8.05
C GLY A 448 -6.20 5.51 -9.06
N GLN A 449 -6.47 5.06 -10.29
CA GLN A 449 -5.45 4.95 -11.33
C GLN A 449 -5.02 6.33 -11.86
N THR A 450 -3.74 6.47 -12.24
CA THR A 450 -3.18 7.74 -12.71
C THR A 450 -3.97 8.37 -13.86
N ASN A 451 -4.47 7.55 -14.77
CA ASN A 451 -5.15 7.98 -16.00
C ASN A 451 -6.66 7.67 -16.01
N VAL A 452 -7.27 7.41 -14.82
CA VAL A 452 -8.72 7.21 -14.74
C VAL A 452 -9.44 8.53 -14.98
N GLU A 453 -10.52 8.47 -15.76
CA GLU A 453 -11.43 9.56 -16.08
C GLU A 453 -12.88 9.13 -15.79
N GLN A 454 -13.82 10.09 -15.75
CA GLN A 454 -15.23 9.81 -15.49
C GLN A 454 -15.80 8.75 -16.45
N LYS A 455 -15.45 8.82 -17.76
CA LYS A 455 -15.90 7.82 -18.75
C LYS A 455 -15.60 6.38 -18.37
N HIS A 456 -14.45 6.12 -17.70
CA HIS A 456 -14.08 4.77 -17.28
C HIS A 456 -14.96 4.27 -16.14
N VAL A 457 -15.31 5.17 -15.21
CA VAL A 457 -16.22 4.88 -14.10
C VAL A 457 -17.64 4.63 -14.61
N ASP A 458 -18.12 5.46 -15.56
CA ASP A 458 -19.44 5.33 -16.15
C ASP A 458 -19.56 4.01 -16.94
N ASN A 459 -18.55 3.68 -17.74
CA ASN A 459 -18.49 2.42 -18.49
C ASN A 459 -18.44 1.19 -17.56
N ALA A 460 -17.69 1.29 -16.45
CA ALA A 460 -17.63 0.23 -15.45
C ALA A 460 -18.98 0.02 -14.77
N TRP A 461 -19.69 1.09 -14.42
CA TRP A 461 -21.03 1.01 -13.84
C TRP A 461 -22.03 0.42 -14.84
N ALA A 462 -22.02 0.85 -16.10
CA ALA A 462 -22.87 0.27 -17.15
C ALA A 462 -22.61 -1.23 -17.34
N LEU A 463 -21.34 -1.67 -17.26
CA LEU A 463 -20.99 -3.09 -17.33
C LEU A 463 -21.55 -3.86 -16.11
N VAL A 464 -21.46 -3.30 -14.89
CA VAL A 464 -22.04 -3.92 -13.68
C VAL A 464 -23.55 -4.08 -13.87
N GLN A 465 -24.26 -3.04 -14.32
CA GLN A 465 -25.71 -3.06 -14.53
C GLN A 465 -26.13 -4.08 -15.60
N SER A 466 -25.41 -4.15 -16.71
CA SER A 466 -25.73 -5.13 -17.79
C SER A 466 -25.39 -6.56 -17.38
N SER A 467 -24.38 -6.76 -16.53
CA SER A 467 -23.98 -8.08 -16.06
C SER A 467 -25.01 -8.72 -15.10
N LYS A 468 -25.83 -7.93 -14.38
CA LYS A 468 -26.86 -8.44 -13.45
C LYS A 468 -27.98 -9.19 -14.17
N LEU A 469 -28.35 -8.76 -15.39
CA LEU A 469 -29.50 -9.28 -16.13
C LEU A 469 -29.42 -10.78 -16.44
N ASP A 470 -28.21 -11.31 -16.57
CA ASP A 470 -27.99 -12.72 -16.92
C ASP A 470 -27.89 -13.65 -15.69
N ILE A 471 -27.85 -13.09 -14.48
CA ILE A 471 -27.70 -13.84 -13.22
C ILE A 471 -29.05 -14.08 -12.55
N SER A 472 -30.06 -13.25 -12.86
CA SER A 472 -31.42 -13.38 -12.33
C SER A 472 -32.20 -14.64 -12.82
N HIS A 473 -31.56 -15.49 -13.64
CA HIS A 473 -32.13 -16.73 -14.18
C HIS A 473 -31.40 -18.01 -13.71
N TRP A 474 -30.60 -17.94 -12.64
CA TRP A 474 -29.86 -19.11 -12.09
C TRP A 474 -30.51 -19.63 -10.82
#